data_1ae80d59fdc56e6588d1ed488e71d8ae
#
_entry.id   1ae80d59fdc56e6588d1ed488e71d8ae
#
_cell.length_a   1.000
_cell.length_b   1.000
_cell.length_c   1.000
_cell.angle_alpha   90.00
_cell.angle_beta   90.00
_cell.angle_gamma   90.00
#
_symmetry.space_group_name_H-M   'P 1'
#
loop_
_entity.id
_entity.type
_entity.pdbx_description
1 polymer ?
#
loop_
_entity_poly.entity_id
_entity_poly.type
_entity_poly.pdbx_seq_one_letter_code
_entity_poly.pdbx_strand_id
1 'polypeptide(L)'
;MNSCSFICCKTNRGRRSGVTKKKSDGGQSDKRFQDILNKLPEEDELFDLAELFKIFGDSTRIKILFVLLESDMAVNDIASVLKMTQSAISHQLRILKTNGLVKYTRNGKSLIYSLADAHVTTILSQGIEHISE
;
A
#
# COMPACT_ATOMS: atom_id res chain seq x y z
N MET A 1 10.44 -4.10 -14.47
CA MET A 1 10.13 -5.47 -14.28
C MET A 1 10.38 -6.04 -12.88
N ASN A 2 10.33 -5.43 -11.80
CA ASN A 2 10.35 -6.09 -10.49
C ASN A 2 9.77 -5.15 -9.45
N SER A 3 8.47 -5.21 -9.31
CA SER A 3 7.68 -4.51 -8.30
C SER A 3 7.88 -5.03 -6.87
N CYS A 4 8.69 -6.06 -6.68
CA CYS A 4 8.95 -6.67 -5.35
C CYS A 4 10.02 -5.97 -4.52
N SER A 5 10.71 -4.94 -5.02
CA SER A 5 11.79 -4.28 -4.29
C SER A 5 11.32 -3.41 -3.12
N PHE A 6 10.04 -3.08 -3.05
CA PHE A 6 9.50 -2.27 -1.95
C PHE A 6 9.35 -3.05 -0.65
N ILE A 7 9.01 -4.32 -0.74
CA ILE A 7 8.87 -5.22 0.42
C ILE A 7 10.24 -5.72 0.90
N CYS A 8 11.21 -5.86 -0.01
CA CYS A 8 12.54 -6.37 0.34
C CYS A 8 13.48 -5.39 1.04
N CYS A 9 13.27 -4.08 0.96
CA CYS A 9 14.19 -3.09 1.54
C CYS A 9 14.00 -2.80 3.03
N LYS A 10 12.95 -3.32 3.69
CA LYS A 10 12.69 -3.07 5.11
C LYS A 10 12.91 -4.27 6.04
N THR A 11 13.27 -5.42 5.53
CA THR A 11 13.39 -6.66 6.31
C THR A 11 14.79 -6.92 6.86
N ASN A 12 15.47 -5.90 7.38
CA ASN A 12 16.69 -6.16 8.15
C ASN A 12 16.57 -5.61 9.57
N ARG A 13 15.61 -6.10 10.33
CA ARG A 13 15.65 -6.01 11.80
C ARG A 13 15.45 -7.39 12.41
N GLY A 14 16.55 -7.92 12.91
CA GLY A 14 16.76 -8.91 13.95
C GLY A 14 15.63 -9.91 14.23
N ARG A 15 15.82 -11.13 13.80
CA ARG A 15 15.09 -12.29 14.30
C ARG A 15 15.10 -12.30 15.82
N ARG A 16 13.95 -12.22 16.45
CA ARG A 16 13.75 -12.71 17.81
C ARG A 16 12.96 -14.01 17.73
N SER A 17 13.69 -15.10 17.80
CA SER A 17 13.18 -16.44 18.05
C SER A 17 12.62 -16.52 19.46
N GLY A 18 11.41 -17.01 19.60
CA GLY A 18 10.85 -17.31 20.91
C GLY A 18 9.35 -17.59 20.88
N VAL A 19 8.94 -18.67 20.26
CA VAL A 19 7.59 -19.23 20.52
C VAL A 19 7.78 -20.60 21.14
N THR A 20 7.53 -20.68 22.45
CA THR A 20 7.49 -21.93 23.19
C THR A 20 6.26 -22.74 22.80
N LYS A 21 6.49 -23.91 22.24
CA LYS A 21 5.46 -24.92 21.96
C LYS A 21 4.88 -25.46 23.27
N LYS A 22 3.59 -25.21 23.52
CA LYS A 22 2.81 -26.01 24.45
C LYS A 22 2.06 -27.06 23.66
N LYS A 23 2.36 -28.34 23.96
CA LYS A 23 1.56 -29.48 23.52
C LYS A 23 0.23 -29.52 24.28
N SER A 24 -0.89 -29.63 23.59
CA SER A 24 -2.12 -30.16 24.15
C SER A 24 -2.85 -31.04 23.12
N ASP A 25 -3.25 -32.22 23.58
CA ASP A 25 -3.93 -33.29 22.84
C ASP A 25 -5.32 -32.85 22.32
N GLY A 26 -5.64 -33.26 21.11
CA GLY A 26 -6.98 -33.15 20.55
C GLY A 26 -7.00 -33.33 19.04
N GLY A 27 -7.47 -34.52 18.57
CA GLY A 27 -7.40 -34.93 17.17
C GLY A 27 -8.02 -33.97 16.16
N GLN A 28 -8.06 -34.26 14.93
CA GLN A 28 -8.57 -33.66 13.68
C GLN A 28 -8.74 -32.11 13.61
N SER A 29 -9.22 -31.45 14.68
CA SER A 29 -9.32 -29.98 14.76
C SER A 29 -7.91 -29.34 14.80
N ASP A 30 -6.96 -29.95 15.47
CA ASP A 30 -5.59 -29.47 15.62
C ASP A 30 -4.84 -29.40 14.27
N LYS A 31 -5.01 -30.40 13.44
CA LYS A 31 -4.37 -30.43 12.11
C LYS A 31 -4.86 -29.31 11.21
N ARG A 32 -6.17 -29.05 11.22
CA ARG A 32 -6.76 -27.95 10.46
C ARG A 32 -6.26 -26.59 10.95
N PHE A 33 -6.14 -26.39 12.25
CA PHE A 33 -5.60 -25.14 12.81
C PHE A 33 -4.13 -24.96 12.46
N GLN A 34 -3.32 -26.02 12.54
CA GLN A 34 -1.91 -25.96 12.14
C GLN A 34 -1.74 -25.66 10.65
N ASP A 35 -2.57 -26.23 9.79
CA ASP A 35 -2.57 -25.94 8.35
C ASP A 35 -2.93 -24.48 8.06
N ILE A 36 -3.85 -23.89 8.82
CA ILE A 36 -4.19 -22.46 8.71
C ILE A 36 -3.03 -21.59 9.19
N LEU A 37 -2.46 -21.89 10.34
CA LEU A 37 -1.33 -21.14 10.90
C LEU A 37 -0.12 -21.15 9.96
N ASN A 38 0.15 -22.28 9.30
CA ASN A 38 1.23 -22.41 8.34
C ASN A 38 1.02 -21.64 7.04
N LYS A 39 -0.21 -21.24 6.75
CA LYS A 39 -0.58 -20.45 5.56
C LYS A 39 -0.70 -18.95 5.83
N LEU A 40 -0.72 -18.56 7.11
CA LEU A 40 -0.73 -17.14 7.44
C LEU A 40 0.62 -16.51 7.07
N PRO A 41 0.61 -15.29 6.53
CA PRO A 41 1.83 -14.51 6.37
C PRO A 41 2.50 -14.26 7.73
N GLU A 42 3.78 -13.94 7.69
CA GLU A 42 4.52 -13.53 8.87
C GLU A 42 3.89 -12.30 9.54
N GLU A 43 4.01 -12.17 10.86
CA GLU A 43 3.46 -11.05 11.62
C GLU A 43 3.94 -9.69 11.09
N ASP A 44 5.21 -9.59 10.69
CA ASP A 44 5.76 -8.36 10.13
C ASP A 44 5.13 -8.01 8.77
N GLU A 45 4.85 -9.01 7.94
CA GLU A 45 4.14 -8.81 6.66
C GLU A 45 2.70 -8.36 6.87
N LEU A 46 2.01 -8.93 7.85
CA LEU A 46 0.64 -8.54 8.22
C LEU A 46 0.60 -7.10 8.75
N PHE A 47 1.60 -6.73 9.56
CA PHE A 47 1.73 -5.37 10.06
C PHE A 47 1.96 -4.38 8.91
N ASP A 48 2.88 -4.67 8.00
CA ASP A 48 3.19 -3.82 6.84
C ASP A 48 1.98 -3.67 5.91
N LEU A 49 1.22 -4.75 5.72
CA LEU A 49 -0.03 -4.71 4.97
C LEU A 49 -1.08 -3.82 5.64
N ALA A 50 -1.21 -3.89 6.96
CA ALA A 50 -2.13 -3.04 7.71
C ALA A 50 -1.73 -1.56 7.60
N GLU A 51 -0.45 -1.24 7.68
CA GLU A 51 0.07 0.12 7.48
C GLU A 51 -0.21 0.64 6.05
N LEU A 52 -0.07 -0.22 5.04
CA LEU A 52 -0.45 0.12 3.67
C LEU A 52 -1.94 0.50 3.57
N PHE A 53 -2.83 -0.29 4.15
CA PHE A 53 -4.27 0.02 4.15
C PHE A 53 -4.62 1.29 4.92
N LYS A 54 -3.87 1.65 5.94
CA LYS A 54 -4.02 2.96 6.61
C LYS A 54 -3.75 4.12 5.66
N ILE A 55 -2.76 3.98 4.77
CA ILE A 55 -2.48 5.00 3.75
C ILE A 55 -3.66 5.14 2.79
N PHE A 56 -4.25 4.05 2.35
CA PHE A 56 -5.48 4.05 1.54
C PHE A 56 -6.71 4.56 2.30
N GLY A 57 -6.71 4.53 3.62
CA GLY A 57 -7.84 4.91 4.48
C GLY A 57 -8.12 6.41 4.58
N ASP A 58 -7.40 7.27 3.86
CA ASP A 58 -7.61 8.71 3.82
C ASP A 58 -8.29 9.14 2.52
N SER A 59 -9.39 9.89 2.63
CA SER A 59 -10.21 10.28 1.47
C SER A 59 -9.46 11.18 0.48
N THR A 60 -8.59 12.06 0.96
CA THR A 60 -7.80 12.95 0.09
C THR A 60 -6.78 12.14 -0.71
N ARG A 61 -6.11 11.20 -0.08
CA ARG A 61 -5.15 10.32 -0.76
C ARG A 61 -5.83 9.44 -1.79
N ILE A 62 -7.00 8.88 -1.48
CA ILE A 62 -7.81 8.13 -2.45
C ILE A 62 -8.16 8.98 -3.67
N LYS A 63 -8.60 10.22 -3.48
CA LYS A 63 -8.90 11.13 -4.58
C LYS A 63 -7.69 11.41 -5.47
N ILE A 64 -6.52 11.63 -4.87
CA ILE A 64 -5.26 11.82 -5.61
C ILE A 64 -4.92 10.58 -6.44
N LEU A 65 -5.03 9.39 -5.84
CA LEU A 65 -4.75 8.14 -6.54
C LEU A 65 -5.71 7.91 -7.72
N PHE A 66 -6.99 8.23 -7.58
CA PHE A 66 -7.95 8.15 -8.68
C PHE A 66 -7.66 9.16 -9.79
N VAL A 67 -7.25 10.38 -9.46
CA VAL A 67 -6.80 11.36 -10.46
C VAL A 67 -5.61 10.82 -11.26
N LEU A 68 -4.63 10.23 -10.57
CA LEU A 68 -3.44 9.63 -11.20
C LEU A 68 -3.74 8.32 -11.94
N LEU A 69 -4.83 7.64 -11.60
CA LEU A 69 -5.31 6.48 -12.36
C LEU A 69 -5.77 6.89 -13.76
N GLU A 70 -6.37 8.08 -13.89
CA GLU A 70 -6.85 8.61 -15.16
C GLU A 70 -5.71 9.22 -15.99
N SER A 71 -4.78 9.94 -15.36
CA SER A 71 -3.69 10.61 -16.06
C SER A 71 -2.55 11.01 -15.12
N ASP A 72 -1.34 10.91 -15.63
CA ASP A 72 -0.15 11.46 -14.97
C ASP A 72 -0.24 12.98 -14.94
N MET A 73 0.03 13.60 -13.79
CA MET A 73 -0.16 15.04 -13.60
C MET A 73 0.89 15.67 -12.69
N ALA A 74 1.09 16.97 -12.90
CA ALA A 74 1.86 17.81 -11.97
C ALA A 74 1.03 18.16 -10.73
N VAL A 75 1.71 18.57 -9.65
CA VAL A 75 1.07 18.96 -8.38
C VAL A 75 -0.01 20.03 -8.57
N ASN A 76 0.27 21.04 -9.39
CA ASN A 76 -0.66 22.14 -9.63
C ASN A 76 -1.95 21.68 -10.32
N ASP A 77 -1.83 20.74 -11.25
CA ASP A 77 -2.98 20.20 -11.98
C ASP A 77 -3.85 19.34 -11.06
N ILE A 78 -3.23 18.50 -10.23
CA ILE A 78 -3.95 17.71 -9.22
C ILE A 78 -4.67 18.64 -8.24
N ALA A 79 -4.00 19.70 -7.76
CA ALA A 79 -4.58 20.71 -6.87
C ALA A 79 -5.78 21.39 -7.50
N SER A 80 -5.70 21.73 -8.78
CA SER A 80 -6.79 22.34 -9.54
C SER A 80 -7.99 21.41 -9.71
N VAL A 81 -7.74 20.15 -10.08
CA VAL A 81 -8.80 19.12 -10.22
C VAL A 81 -9.54 18.88 -8.92
N LEU A 82 -8.80 18.75 -7.81
CA LEU A 82 -9.38 18.45 -6.50
C LEU A 82 -9.83 19.70 -5.73
N LYS A 83 -9.60 20.89 -6.28
CA LYS A 83 -9.90 22.19 -5.63
C LYS A 83 -9.28 22.31 -4.25
N MET A 84 -8.02 21.93 -4.16
CA MET A 84 -7.21 21.96 -2.93
C MET A 84 -5.98 22.83 -3.15
N THR A 85 -5.34 23.22 -2.05
CA THR A 85 -4.08 23.98 -2.12
C THR A 85 -2.94 23.09 -2.61
N GLN A 86 -1.98 23.70 -3.31
CA GLN A 86 -0.77 23.01 -3.74
C GLN A 86 0.01 22.42 -2.55
N SER A 87 0.07 23.14 -1.43
CA SER A 87 0.73 22.68 -0.20
C SER A 87 0.10 21.40 0.35
N ALA A 88 -1.24 21.34 0.39
CA ALA A 88 -1.97 20.17 0.86
C ALA A 88 -1.71 18.95 -0.05
N ILE A 89 -1.78 19.14 -1.36
CA ILE A 89 -1.50 18.08 -2.33
C ILE A 89 -0.04 17.63 -2.25
N SER A 90 0.92 18.56 -2.18
CA SER A 90 2.34 18.22 -2.05
C SER A 90 2.63 17.40 -0.80
N HIS A 91 1.98 17.72 0.32
CA HIS A 91 2.10 16.96 1.56
C HIS A 91 1.58 15.53 1.41
N GLN A 92 0.41 15.37 0.81
CA GLN A 92 -0.18 14.05 0.57
C GLN A 92 0.62 13.21 -0.44
N LEU A 93 1.12 13.83 -1.51
CA LEU A 93 1.99 13.16 -2.50
C LEU A 93 3.30 12.68 -1.87
N ARG A 94 3.86 13.43 -0.92
CA ARG A 94 5.05 13.00 -0.18
C ARG A 94 4.78 11.73 0.63
N ILE A 95 3.63 11.66 1.31
CA ILE A 95 3.21 10.47 2.06
C ILE A 95 3.05 9.28 1.11
N LEU A 96 2.33 9.46 0.01
CA LEU A 96 2.11 8.43 -1.00
C LEU A 96 3.41 7.93 -1.62
N LYS A 97 4.32 8.84 -1.94
CA LYS A 97 5.65 8.50 -2.49
C LYS A 97 6.50 7.72 -1.48
N THR A 98 6.55 8.18 -0.24
CA THR A 98 7.31 7.50 0.82
C THR A 98 6.84 6.06 1.03
N ASN A 99 5.53 5.81 0.82
CA ASN A 99 4.93 4.48 0.92
C ASN A 99 4.89 3.71 -0.42
N GLY A 100 5.51 4.25 -1.46
CA GLY A 100 5.68 3.56 -2.74
C GLY A 100 4.41 3.43 -3.58
N LEU A 101 3.39 4.25 -3.35
CA LEU A 101 2.14 4.23 -4.10
C LEU A 101 2.17 5.14 -5.33
N VAL A 102 3.01 6.17 -5.30
CA VAL A 102 3.24 7.06 -6.44
C VAL A 102 4.73 7.23 -6.69
N LYS A 103 5.06 7.59 -7.91
CA LYS A 103 6.39 7.99 -8.37
C LYS A 103 6.29 9.30 -9.13
N TYR A 104 7.41 9.92 -9.41
CA TYR A 104 7.45 11.10 -10.28
C TYR A 104 8.60 11.04 -11.26
N THR A 105 8.43 11.73 -12.36
CA THR A 105 9.48 12.03 -13.32
C THR A 105 9.62 13.54 -13.45
N ARG A 106 10.85 13.99 -13.66
CA ARG A 106 11.10 15.42 -13.89
C ARG A 106 10.90 15.75 -15.37
N ASN A 107 10.04 16.70 -15.63
CA ASN A 107 9.84 17.27 -16.96
C ASN A 107 10.14 18.78 -16.91
N GLY A 108 11.35 19.18 -17.28
CA GLY A 108 11.79 20.56 -17.13
C GLY A 108 11.83 20.98 -15.66
N LYS A 109 11.06 22.02 -15.31
CA LYS A 109 10.92 22.54 -13.94
C LYS A 109 9.80 21.86 -13.14
N SER A 110 8.98 21.03 -13.79
CA SER A 110 7.83 20.38 -13.20
C SER A 110 8.12 18.92 -12.85
N LEU A 111 7.48 18.44 -11.79
CA LEU A 111 7.43 17.02 -11.43
C LEU A 111 6.09 16.47 -11.85
N ILE A 112 6.11 15.46 -12.70
CA ILE A 112 4.92 14.75 -13.14
C ILE A 112 4.77 13.47 -12.30
N TYR A 113 3.70 13.38 -11.55
CA TYR A 113 3.38 12.23 -10.70
C TYR A 113 2.56 11.20 -11.45
N SER A 114 2.80 9.95 -11.14
CA SER A 114 2.08 8.79 -11.69
C SER A 114 1.95 7.71 -10.62
N LEU A 115 1.06 6.74 -10.83
CA LEU A 115 0.98 5.56 -9.97
C LEU A 115 2.28 4.75 -10.06
N ALA A 116 2.70 4.19 -8.94
CA ALA A 116 3.98 3.48 -8.85
C ALA A 116 3.99 2.22 -9.72
N ASP A 117 2.89 1.45 -9.71
CA ASP A 117 2.76 0.20 -10.43
C ASP A 117 1.29 -0.23 -10.64
N ALA A 118 1.09 -1.33 -11.36
CA ALA A 118 -0.21 -1.89 -11.64
C ALA A 118 -0.93 -2.45 -10.40
N HIS A 119 -0.22 -2.77 -9.33
CA HIS A 119 -0.84 -3.27 -8.10
C HIS A 119 -1.71 -2.19 -7.44
N VAL A 120 -1.26 -0.94 -7.44
CA VAL A 120 -2.04 0.19 -6.93
C VAL A 120 -3.34 0.33 -7.72
N THR A 121 -3.27 0.26 -9.05
CA THR A 121 -4.43 0.26 -9.94
C THR A 121 -5.42 -0.85 -9.60
N THR A 122 -4.91 -2.06 -9.42
CA THR A 122 -5.74 -3.24 -9.11
C THR A 122 -6.46 -3.07 -7.77
N ILE A 123 -5.76 -2.62 -6.73
CA ILE A 123 -6.35 -2.39 -5.39
C ILE A 123 -7.50 -1.38 -5.48
N LEU A 124 -7.29 -0.26 -6.17
CA LEU A 124 -8.30 0.79 -6.33
C LEU A 124 -9.52 0.29 -7.11
N SER A 125 -9.29 -0.41 -8.22
CA SER A 125 -10.36 -0.95 -9.07
C SER A 125 -11.19 -1.98 -8.34
N GLN A 126 -10.55 -2.92 -7.65
CA GLN A 126 -11.26 -3.92 -6.85
C GLN A 126 -12.01 -3.30 -5.67
N GLY A 127 -11.44 -2.28 -5.05
CA GLY A 127 -12.12 -1.54 -3.97
C GLY A 127 -13.41 -0.86 -4.45
N ILE A 128 -13.36 -0.16 -5.57
CA ILE A 128 -14.54 0.50 -6.17
C ILE A 128 -15.58 -0.54 -6.61
N GLU A 129 -15.16 -1.60 -7.27
CA GLU A 129 -16.05 -2.68 -7.69
C GLU A 129 -16.80 -3.27 -6.50
N HIS A 130 -16.10 -3.58 -5.43
CA HIS A 130 -16.68 -4.15 -4.20
C HIS A 130 -17.74 -3.25 -3.55
N ILE A 131 -17.49 -1.94 -3.46
CA ILE A 131 -18.47 -1.02 -2.85
C ILE A 131 -19.61 -0.63 -3.78
N SER A 132 -19.50 -0.90 -5.08
CA SER A 132 -20.54 -0.61 -6.08
C SER A 132 -21.54 -1.75 -6.27
N GLU A 133 -21.24 -2.92 -5.72
CA GLU A 133 -22.15 -4.07 -5.69
C GLU A 133 -23.28 -3.85 -4.67
#